data_ba361789f00d1a1a7b8b191c0b81c5c0
#
_entry.id   ba361789f00d1a1a7b8b191c0b81c5c0
#
_cell.length_a   1.000
_cell.length_b   1.000
_cell.length_c   1.000
_cell.angle_alpha   90.00
_cell.angle_beta   90.00
_cell.angle_gamma   90.00
#
_symmetry.space_group_name_H-M   'P 1'
#
loop_
_entity.id
_entity.type
_entity.pdbx_description
1 polymer ?
#
loop_
_entity_poly.entity_id
_entity_poly.type
_entity_poly.pdbx_seq_one_letter_code
_entity_poly.pdbx_strand_id
1 'polypeptide(L)'
;MRIHFTTATKILGTTLAALSLFAGGYLAGQNKFGQPKTIIHMVILKWRPGVADADKQRALEGVKEMAAKVPGIKNIWIKADRIQPRDFNAAYAIEFKDRDAADAYAESPLHQEWEQKYYVPIREVSISEQVTNP
;
A
#
# COMPACT_ATOMS: atom_id res chain seq x y z
N MET A 1 -3.47 -12.20 -60.96
CA MET A 1 -3.53 -10.71 -60.80
C MET A 1 -2.47 -10.26 -59.79
N ARG A 2 -1.37 -9.67 -60.24
CA ARG A 2 -0.31 -9.18 -59.32
C ARG A 2 -0.59 -7.71 -59.01
N ILE A 3 -0.91 -7.42 -57.77
CA ILE A 3 -1.13 -6.06 -57.32
C ILE A 3 0.27 -5.42 -57.05
N HIS A 4 0.66 -4.47 -57.91
CA HIS A 4 1.88 -3.68 -57.73
C HIS A 4 1.56 -2.47 -56.87
N PHE A 5 2.00 -2.50 -55.62
CA PHE A 5 1.95 -1.32 -54.76
C PHE A 5 3.02 -0.31 -55.21
N THR A 6 2.66 0.92 -55.38
CA THR A 6 3.57 2.02 -55.68
C THR A 6 4.47 2.31 -54.51
N THR A 7 5.66 2.90 -54.74
CA THR A 7 6.61 3.25 -53.67
C THR A 7 5.97 4.16 -52.63
N ALA A 8 5.09 5.08 -53.05
CA ALA A 8 4.34 5.97 -52.17
C ALA A 8 3.40 5.18 -51.21
N THR A 9 2.72 4.15 -51.69
CA THR A 9 1.83 3.31 -50.85
C THR A 9 2.62 2.50 -49.84
N LYS A 10 3.83 2.07 -50.20
CA LYS A 10 4.72 1.32 -49.26
C LYS A 10 5.26 2.23 -48.16
N ILE A 11 5.67 3.47 -48.51
CA ILE A 11 6.17 4.44 -47.55
C ILE A 11 5.05 4.85 -46.59
N LEU A 12 3.86 5.12 -47.07
CA LEU A 12 2.71 5.48 -46.23
C LEU A 12 2.32 4.35 -45.26
N GLY A 13 2.33 3.11 -45.75
CA GLY A 13 2.03 1.95 -44.92
C GLY A 13 3.04 1.70 -43.79
N THR A 14 4.33 1.87 -44.10
CA THR A 14 5.40 1.72 -43.07
C THR A 14 5.38 2.84 -42.03
N THR A 15 5.09 4.07 -42.46
CA THR A 15 4.98 5.23 -41.54
C THR A 15 3.78 5.06 -40.60
N LEU A 16 2.64 4.60 -41.10
CA LEU A 16 1.44 4.38 -40.30
C LEU A 16 1.65 3.25 -39.28
N ALA A 17 2.31 2.15 -39.67
CA ALA A 17 2.64 1.04 -38.79
C ALA A 17 3.63 1.46 -37.68
N ALA A 18 4.64 2.26 -38.04
CA ALA A 18 5.59 2.77 -37.06
C ALA A 18 4.93 3.71 -36.03
N LEU A 19 4.04 4.62 -36.49
CA LEU A 19 3.27 5.51 -35.61
C LEU A 19 2.34 4.72 -34.66
N SER A 20 1.70 3.65 -35.16
CA SER A 20 0.82 2.81 -34.35
C SER A 20 1.59 2.05 -33.28
N LEU A 21 2.79 1.53 -33.59
CA LEU A 21 3.67 0.88 -32.62
C LEU A 21 4.20 1.87 -31.56
N PHE A 22 4.53 3.10 -31.99
CA PHE A 22 4.98 4.14 -31.06
C PHE A 22 3.86 4.60 -30.13
N ALA A 23 2.65 4.81 -30.64
CA ALA A 23 1.48 5.18 -29.85
C ALA A 23 1.08 4.05 -28.89
N GLY A 24 1.08 2.80 -29.37
CA GLY A 24 0.81 1.63 -28.55
C GLY A 24 1.84 1.43 -27.43
N GLY A 25 3.12 1.63 -27.73
CA GLY A 25 4.20 1.58 -26.74
C GLY A 25 4.11 2.69 -25.70
N TYR A 26 3.75 3.91 -26.12
CA TYR A 26 3.57 5.04 -25.22
C TYR A 26 2.37 4.81 -24.26
N LEU A 27 1.24 4.35 -24.76
CA LEU A 27 0.06 4.05 -23.94
C LEU A 27 0.29 2.87 -22.99
N ALA A 28 1.03 1.84 -23.43
CA ALA A 28 1.38 0.70 -22.57
C ALA A 28 2.45 1.05 -21.53
N GLY A 29 3.30 2.05 -21.79
CA GLY A 29 4.33 2.51 -20.88
C GLY A 29 3.85 3.50 -19.83
N GLN A 30 2.72 4.17 -20.07
CA GLN A 30 2.14 5.09 -19.11
C GLN A 30 1.25 4.37 -18.11
N ASN A 31 1.41 4.71 -16.85
CA ASN A 31 0.61 4.17 -15.73
C ASN A 31 0.64 2.64 -15.56
N LYS A 32 1.84 2.09 -15.56
CA LYS A 32 2.06 0.73 -15.09
C LYS A 32 1.59 0.54 -13.64
N PHE A 33 1.52 1.62 -12.91
CA PHE A 33 1.05 1.67 -11.52
C PHE A 33 -0.21 2.52 -11.46
N GLY A 34 -1.33 1.92 -11.09
CA GLY A 34 -2.50 2.69 -10.66
C GLY A 34 -2.08 3.65 -9.55
N GLN A 35 -2.69 4.82 -9.51
CA GLN A 35 -2.49 5.78 -8.42
C GLN A 35 -3.78 5.84 -7.60
N PRO A 36 -4.06 4.82 -6.77
CA PRO A 36 -5.24 4.87 -5.91
C PRO A 36 -5.10 6.02 -4.92
N LYS A 37 -6.17 6.74 -4.70
CA LYS A 37 -6.27 7.79 -3.67
C LYS A 37 -6.62 7.20 -2.30
N THR A 38 -6.12 6.02 -2.02
CA THR A 38 -6.23 5.37 -0.72
C THR A 38 -5.23 5.98 0.26
N ILE A 39 -5.48 5.84 1.54
CA ILE A 39 -4.56 6.23 2.60
C ILE A 39 -3.85 4.98 3.09
N ILE A 40 -2.54 5.00 3.10
CA ILE A 40 -1.74 3.95 3.72
C ILE A 40 -1.16 4.49 5.02
N HIS A 41 -1.64 3.98 6.14
CA HIS A 41 -1.10 4.26 7.46
C HIS A 41 -0.04 3.22 7.78
N MET A 42 1.20 3.67 7.94
CA MET A 42 2.36 2.83 8.25
C MET A 42 2.83 3.11 9.67
N VAL A 43 3.12 2.06 10.40
CA VAL A 43 3.70 2.15 11.75
C VAL A 43 4.95 1.29 11.82
N ILE A 44 6.05 1.88 12.25
CA ILE A 44 7.31 1.22 12.57
C ILE A 44 7.50 1.36 14.07
N LEU A 45 7.81 0.27 14.74
CA LEU A 45 7.86 0.27 16.20
C LEU A 45 9.00 -0.58 16.77
N LYS A 46 9.32 -0.29 18.02
CA LYS A 46 10.22 -1.05 18.85
C LYS A 46 9.47 -1.54 20.08
N TRP A 47 9.53 -2.84 20.32
CA TRP A 47 8.97 -3.44 21.52
C TRP A 47 9.89 -3.19 22.73
N ARG A 48 9.31 -3.05 23.89
CA ARG A 48 10.07 -2.98 25.14
C ARG A 48 10.92 -4.24 25.34
N PRO A 49 12.10 -4.15 25.93
CA PRO A 49 12.90 -5.32 26.29
C PRO A 49 12.10 -6.29 27.19
N GLY A 50 12.27 -7.58 26.96
CA GLY A 50 11.66 -8.61 27.78
C GLY A 50 10.20 -8.94 27.50
N VAL A 51 9.54 -8.24 26.54
CA VAL A 51 8.18 -8.58 26.14
C VAL A 51 8.16 -9.94 25.46
N ALA A 52 7.22 -10.79 25.88
CA ALA A 52 7.05 -12.12 25.32
C ALA A 52 6.61 -12.05 23.83
N ASP A 53 7.06 -12.99 23.02
CA ASP A 53 6.69 -13.02 21.58
C ASP A 53 5.19 -13.26 21.39
N ALA A 54 4.53 -13.98 22.29
CA ALA A 54 3.09 -14.15 22.27
C ALA A 54 2.33 -12.83 22.41
N ASP A 55 2.80 -11.91 23.27
CA ASP A 55 2.17 -10.60 23.46
C ASP A 55 2.39 -9.69 22.22
N LYS A 56 3.59 -9.72 21.64
CA LYS A 56 3.89 -9.02 20.38
C LYS A 56 2.99 -9.52 19.27
N GLN A 57 2.85 -10.83 19.15
CA GLN A 57 1.98 -11.44 18.15
C GLN A 57 0.51 -11.08 18.40
N ARG A 58 0.05 -11.12 19.64
CA ARG A 58 -1.31 -10.73 20.01
C ARG A 58 -1.62 -9.29 19.62
N ALA A 59 -0.69 -8.37 19.83
CA ALA A 59 -0.84 -6.98 19.42
C ALA A 59 -0.97 -6.86 17.89
N LEU A 60 -0.13 -7.52 17.11
CA LEU A 60 -0.19 -7.50 15.65
C LEU A 60 -1.45 -8.20 15.07
N GLU A 61 -1.86 -9.32 15.66
CA GLU A 61 -3.11 -10.00 15.25
C GLU A 61 -4.34 -9.12 15.53
N GLY A 62 -4.31 -8.30 16.59
CA GLY A 62 -5.35 -7.32 16.87
C GLY A 62 -5.59 -6.34 15.73
N VAL A 63 -4.56 -5.99 14.96
CA VAL A 63 -4.70 -5.17 13.74
C VAL A 63 -5.57 -5.88 12.71
N LYS A 64 -5.41 -7.19 12.52
CA LYS A 64 -6.27 -7.97 11.61
C LYS A 64 -7.71 -8.06 12.12
N GLU A 65 -7.90 -8.24 13.42
CA GLU A 65 -9.23 -8.31 14.01
C GLU A 65 -10.00 -6.98 13.82
N MET A 66 -9.30 -5.85 13.91
CA MET A 66 -9.87 -4.55 13.61
C MET A 66 -10.26 -4.42 12.13
N ALA A 67 -9.43 -4.92 11.22
CA ALA A 67 -9.73 -4.87 9.78
C ALA A 67 -11.05 -5.58 9.42
N ALA A 68 -11.42 -6.61 10.14
CA ALA A 68 -12.68 -7.32 9.95
C ALA A 68 -13.92 -6.57 10.49
N LYS A 69 -13.72 -5.57 11.36
CA LYS A 69 -14.79 -4.90 12.10
C LYS A 69 -14.91 -3.41 11.79
N VAL A 70 -13.83 -2.77 11.34
CA VAL A 70 -13.82 -1.32 11.04
C VAL A 70 -14.06 -1.09 9.56
N PRO A 71 -15.16 -0.41 9.19
CA PRO A 71 -15.47 -0.13 7.79
C PRO A 71 -14.38 0.72 7.11
N GLY A 72 -14.14 0.46 5.84
CA GLY A 72 -13.23 1.26 5.03
C GLY A 72 -11.76 0.83 5.06
N ILE A 73 -11.39 -0.16 5.87
CA ILE A 73 -10.09 -0.83 5.74
C ILE A 73 -10.14 -1.73 4.52
N LYS A 74 -9.17 -1.58 3.61
CA LYS A 74 -9.05 -2.35 2.37
C LYS A 74 -8.04 -3.46 2.46
N ASN A 75 -6.92 -3.19 3.13
CA ASN A 75 -5.83 -4.14 3.24
C ASN A 75 -5.00 -3.89 4.51
N ILE A 76 -4.30 -4.91 4.98
CA ILE A 76 -3.39 -4.83 6.11
C ILE A 76 -2.13 -5.66 5.87
N TRP A 77 -1.03 -5.19 6.43
CA TRP A 77 0.24 -5.90 6.49
C TRP A 77 0.73 -5.85 7.93
N ILE A 78 1.02 -6.99 8.52
CA ILE A 78 1.49 -7.10 9.92
C ILE A 78 2.89 -7.67 10.03
N LYS A 79 3.56 -7.86 8.91
CA LYS A 79 4.93 -8.36 8.86
C LYS A 79 5.76 -7.51 7.91
N ALA A 80 6.85 -6.96 8.42
CA ALA A 80 7.84 -6.30 7.60
C ALA A 80 8.90 -7.31 7.16
N ASP A 81 9.30 -7.22 5.89
CA ASP A 81 10.43 -7.97 5.36
C ASP A 81 11.77 -7.32 5.78
N ARG A 82 11.78 -5.99 5.80
CA ARG A 82 12.95 -5.19 6.18
C ARG A 82 12.52 -3.93 6.92
N ILE A 83 13.21 -3.61 8.02
CA ILE A 83 12.98 -2.40 8.80
C ILE A 83 14.26 -1.58 8.88
N GLN A 84 14.12 -0.28 8.76
CA GLN A 84 15.18 0.70 9.01
C GLN A 84 14.55 1.92 9.71
N PRO A 85 15.22 2.51 10.72
CA PRO A 85 16.52 2.11 11.31
C PRO A 85 16.46 0.70 11.95
N ARG A 86 17.62 0.06 12.10
CA ARG A 86 17.72 -1.35 12.57
C ARG A 86 17.41 -1.56 14.05
N ASP A 87 17.26 -0.52 14.81
CA ASP A 87 16.83 -0.55 16.21
C ASP A 87 15.32 -0.73 16.36
N PHE A 88 14.54 -0.52 15.29
CA PHE A 88 13.12 -0.91 15.21
C PHE A 88 13.00 -2.38 14.81
N ASN A 89 12.02 -3.09 15.35
CA ASN A 89 11.94 -4.54 15.22
C ASN A 89 10.55 -5.09 14.85
N ALA A 90 9.57 -4.21 14.64
CA ALA A 90 8.29 -4.57 14.08
C ALA A 90 7.72 -3.42 13.22
N ALA A 91 6.83 -3.75 12.30
CA ALA A 91 6.06 -2.79 11.55
C ALA A 91 4.73 -3.40 11.09
N TYR A 92 3.74 -2.55 10.91
CA TYR A 92 2.49 -2.90 10.23
C TYR A 92 2.02 -1.75 9.36
N ALA A 93 1.14 -2.05 8.43
CA ALA A 93 0.48 -1.04 7.61
C ALA A 93 -1.00 -1.37 7.42
N ILE A 94 -1.81 -0.32 7.28
CA ILE A 94 -3.26 -0.42 7.04
C ILE A 94 -3.58 0.47 5.84
N GLU A 95 -4.25 -0.07 4.84
CA GLU A 95 -4.79 0.69 3.72
C GLU A 95 -6.27 1.00 3.97
N PHE A 96 -6.61 2.28 3.96
CA PHE A 96 -7.98 2.77 4.03
C PHE A 96 -8.47 3.22 2.66
N LYS A 97 -9.76 3.09 2.39
CA LYS A 97 -10.38 3.50 1.11
C LYS A 97 -10.20 5.00 0.83
N ASP A 98 -10.22 5.84 1.88
CA ASP A 98 -10.16 7.30 1.83
C ASP A 98 -9.74 7.89 3.18
N ARG A 99 -9.66 9.22 3.25
CA ARG A 99 -9.33 9.97 4.46
C ARG A 99 -10.36 9.76 5.57
N ASP A 100 -11.64 9.82 5.23
CA ASP A 100 -12.71 9.69 6.22
C ASP A 100 -12.67 8.33 6.93
N ALA A 101 -12.32 7.26 6.20
CA ALA A 101 -12.15 5.94 6.79
C ALA A 101 -10.93 5.86 7.72
N ALA A 102 -9.83 6.56 7.39
CA ALA A 102 -8.66 6.61 8.25
C ALA A 102 -8.93 7.40 9.54
N ASP A 103 -9.66 8.49 9.45
CA ASP A 103 -10.05 9.31 10.60
C ASP A 103 -11.04 8.55 11.49
N ALA A 104 -12.05 7.91 10.89
CA ALA A 104 -13.01 7.07 11.63
C ALA A 104 -12.34 5.87 12.33
N TYR A 105 -11.28 5.30 11.74
CA TYR A 105 -10.48 4.27 12.40
C TYR A 105 -9.78 4.83 13.64
N ALA A 106 -9.13 5.98 13.53
CA ALA A 106 -8.40 6.60 14.63
C ALA A 106 -9.31 6.89 15.84
N GLU A 107 -10.56 7.30 15.59
CA GLU A 107 -11.58 7.59 16.59
C GLU A 107 -12.34 6.35 17.08
N SER A 108 -12.16 5.21 16.42
CA SER A 108 -12.88 3.97 16.71
C SER A 108 -12.62 3.48 18.13
N PRO A 109 -13.67 3.14 18.91
CA PRO A 109 -13.50 2.50 20.22
C PRO A 109 -12.70 1.20 20.16
N LEU A 110 -12.82 0.44 19.08
CA LEU A 110 -12.05 -0.80 18.87
C LEU A 110 -10.56 -0.52 18.74
N HIS A 111 -10.17 0.54 18.04
CA HIS A 111 -8.77 0.96 17.93
C HIS A 111 -8.24 1.41 19.28
N GLN A 112 -8.99 2.24 19.99
CA GLN A 112 -8.59 2.75 21.31
C GLN A 112 -8.45 1.62 22.33
N GLU A 113 -9.40 0.66 22.38
CA GLU A 113 -9.32 -0.50 23.26
C GLU A 113 -8.10 -1.37 22.93
N TRP A 114 -7.87 -1.67 21.65
CA TRP A 114 -6.72 -2.42 21.19
C TRP A 114 -5.40 -1.73 21.57
N GLU A 115 -5.32 -0.43 21.33
CA GLU A 115 -4.12 0.36 21.62
C GLU A 115 -3.79 0.32 23.11
N GLN A 116 -4.76 0.60 23.97
CA GLN A 116 -4.55 0.63 25.41
C GLN A 116 -4.26 -0.73 26.02
N LYS A 117 -4.88 -1.78 25.51
CA LYS A 117 -4.80 -3.11 26.09
C LYS A 117 -3.61 -3.95 25.61
N TYR A 118 -3.29 -3.84 24.33
CA TYR A 118 -2.32 -4.74 23.71
C TYR A 118 -1.08 -4.04 23.15
N TYR A 119 -1.15 -2.76 22.80
CA TYR A 119 -0.09 -2.08 22.08
C TYR A 119 0.76 -1.16 22.98
N VAL A 120 0.13 -0.20 23.64
CA VAL A 120 0.81 0.80 24.49
C VAL A 120 1.62 0.15 25.61
N PRO A 121 1.13 -0.90 26.32
CA PRO A 121 1.89 -1.49 27.44
C PRO A 121 3.22 -2.11 27.03
N ILE A 122 3.32 -2.60 25.80
CA ILE A 122 4.48 -3.36 25.32
C ILE A 122 5.34 -2.59 24.29
N ARG A 123 4.86 -1.48 23.78
CA ARG A 123 5.60 -0.62 22.86
C ARG A 123 6.55 0.30 23.62
N GLU A 124 7.82 0.33 23.22
CA GLU A 124 8.80 1.31 23.68
C GLU A 124 8.64 2.64 22.96
N VAL A 125 8.68 2.59 21.62
CA VAL A 125 8.52 3.74 20.74
C VAL A 125 7.89 3.32 19.41
N SER A 126 7.19 4.24 18.77
CA SER A 126 6.71 4.06 17.38
C SER A 126 6.79 5.36 16.60
N ILE A 127 6.94 5.19 15.30
CA ILE A 127 6.82 6.24 14.28
C ILE A 127 5.66 5.83 13.40
N SER A 128 4.75 6.76 13.12
CA SER A 128 3.62 6.51 12.23
C SER A 128 3.53 7.60 11.16
N GLU A 129 3.24 7.18 9.94
CA GLU A 129 3.08 8.03 8.78
C GLU A 129 1.83 7.64 8.00
N GLN A 130 1.22 8.62 7.34
CA GLN A 130 0.14 8.39 6.39
C GLN A 130 0.55 8.91 5.02
N VAL A 131 0.49 8.05 4.01
CA VAL A 131 0.83 8.39 2.64
C VAL A 131 -0.36 8.18 1.72
N THR A 132 -0.46 8.99 0.67
CA THR A 132 -1.46 8.87 -0.39
C THR A 132 -0.88 9.39 -1.70
N ASN A 133 -1.54 9.08 -2.80
CA ASN A 133 -1.22 9.70 -4.09
C ASN A 133 -1.92 11.05 -4.22
N PRO A 134 -1.32 12.02 -4.97
CA PRO A 134 -1.88 13.33 -5.21
C PRO A 134 -3.19 13.30 -6.02
#